data_772845678c23d5eef9eb923157910317
#
_entry.id   772845678c23d5eef9eb923157910317
#
_cell.length_a   1.000
_cell.length_b   1.000
_cell.length_c   1.000
_cell.angle_alpha   90.00
_cell.angle_beta   90.00
_cell.angle_gamma   90.00
#
_symmetry.space_group_name_H-M   'P 1'
#
loop_
_entity.id
_entity.type
_entity.pdbx_description
1 polymer ?
#
loop_
_entity_poly.entity_id
_entity_poly.type
_entity_poly.pdbx_seq_one_letter_code
_entity_poly.pdbx_strand_id
1 'polypeptide(L)' 'MKKKISFEEGMQELEALVQALESGQMPLEDSFKTYERAMKLRNELSAMLDEGDRRIRVLTEAGEREIAQEDVK' A
#
# COMPACT_ATOMS: atom_id res chain seq x y z
N MET A 1 18.05 -4.92 -11.33
CA MET A 1 17.83 -4.85 -10.49
C MET A 1 16.70 -4.51 -10.21
N LYS A 2 16.12 -4.77 -9.56
CA LYS A 2 15.08 -4.44 -9.29
C LYS A 2 14.96 -3.59 -8.35
N LYS A 3 14.39 -2.58 -8.37
CA LYS A 3 14.22 -1.77 -7.42
C LYS A 3 12.93 -1.92 -6.83
N LYS A 4 12.70 -1.81 -5.60
CA LYS A 4 11.44 -1.80 -5.01
C LYS A 4 10.76 -0.54 -5.30
N ILE A 5 9.51 -0.58 -5.58
CA ILE A 5 8.73 0.58 -5.87
C ILE A 5 8.43 1.20 -4.55
N SER A 6 8.44 2.46 -4.40
CA SER A 6 8.09 3.12 -3.16
C SER A 6 6.57 3.10 -3.03
N PHE A 7 6.10 3.28 -1.82
CA PHE A 7 4.67 3.25 -1.58
C PHE A 7 3.98 4.35 -2.38
N GLU A 8 4.55 5.51 -2.40
CA GLU A 8 3.97 6.62 -3.14
C GLU A 8 3.91 6.34 -4.61
N GLU A 9 4.98 5.80 -5.16
CA GLU A 9 4.98 5.47 -6.56
C GLU A 9 3.94 4.41 -6.85
N GLY A 10 3.85 3.43 -5.97
CA GLY A 10 2.87 2.39 -6.15
C GLY A 10 1.46 2.91 -6.11
N MET A 11 1.19 3.84 -5.21
CA MET A 11 -0.13 4.41 -5.13
C MET A 11 -0.47 5.20 -6.37
N GLN A 12 0.50 5.91 -6.90
CA GLN A 12 0.26 6.67 -8.12
C GLN A 12 -0.03 5.74 -9.28
N GLU A 13 0.70 4.67 -9.35
CA GLU A 13 0.47 3.72 -10.41
C GLU A 13 -0.89 3.06 -10.26
N LEU A 14 -1.26 2.72 -9.04
CA LEU A 14 -2.54 2.09 -8.80
C LEU A 14 -3.66 3.05 -9.19
N GLU A 15 -3.54 4.30 -8.83
CA GLU A 15 -4.52 5.29 -9.20
C GLU A 15 -4.67 5.38 -10.71
N ALA A 16 -3.56 5.37 -11.42
CA ALA A 16 -3.63 5.45 -12.86
C ALA A 16 -4.32 4.24 -13.45
N LEU A 17 -4.05 3.07 -12.90
CA LEU A 17 -4.69 1.87 -13.39
C LEU A 17 -6.19 1.89 -13.13
N VAL A 18 -6.58 2.36 -11.95
CA VAL A 18 -7.98 2.43 -11.61
C VAL A 18 -8.70 3.43 -12.51
N GLN A 19 -8.07 4.57 -12.77
CA GLN A 19 -8.66 5.55 -13.64
C GLN A 19 -8.84 5.00 -15.05
N ALA A 20 -7.86 4.24 -15.51
CA ALA A 20 -7.97 3.64 -16.82
C ALA A 20 -9.14 2.67 -16.87
N LEU A 21 -9.33 1.92 -15.80
CA LEU A 21 -10.44 1.00 -15.76
C LEU A 21 -11.77 1.72 -15.71
N GLU A 22 -11.80 2.80 -14.95
CA GLU A 22 -13.04 3.55 -14.81
C GLU A 22 -13.43 4.28 -16.06
N SER A 23 -12.47 4.59 -16.89
CA SER A 23 -12.79 5.31 -18.11
C SER A 23 -13.63 4.46 -19.03
N GLY A 24 -13.52 3.15 -18.92
CA GLY A 24 -14.33 2.28 -19.74
C GLY A 24 -14.00 2.31 -21.21
N GLN A 25 -12.84 2.86 -21.56
CA GLN A 25 -12.51 2.95 -22.96
C GLN A 25 -11.58 1.88 -23.41
N MET A 26 -11.19 1.00 -22.57
CA MET A 26 -10.29 -0.05 -22.93
C MET A 26 -11.04 -1.24 -23.46
N PRO A 27 -10.47 -1.99 -24.37
CA PRO A 27 -11.05 -3.25 -24.77
C PRO A 27 -11.12 -4.18 -23.56
N LEU A 28 -12.03 -5.10 -23.59
CA LEU A 28 -12.26 -5.98 -22.47
C LEU A 28 -11.02 -6.73 -22.06
N GLU A 29 -10.28 -7.23 -23.03
CA GLU A 29 -9.09 -7.95 -22.73
C GLU A 29 -8.08 -7.11 -21.99
N ASP A 30 -7.94 -5.88 -22.41
CA ASP A 30 -7.01 -4.97 -21.77
C ASP A 30 -7.50 -4.62 -20.37
N SER A 31 -8.80 -4.54 -20.20
CA SER A 31 -9.36 -4.28 -18.89
C SER A 31 -9.01 -5.38 -17.92
N PHE A 32 -9.08 -6.63 -18.38
CA PHE A 32 -8.72 -7.75 -17.51
C PHE A 32 -7.27 -7.67 -17.12
N LYS A 33 -6.39 -7.38 -18.05
CA LYS A 33 -4.99 -7.30 -17.76
C LYS A 33 -4.69 -6.16 -16.79
N THR A 34 -5.35 -5.05 -17.02
CA THR A 34 -5.15 -3.90 -16.16
C THR A 34 -5.66 -4.20 -14.76
N TYR A 35 -6.77 -4.91 -14.67
CA TYR A 35 -7.31 -5.27 -13.38
C TYR A 35 -6.36 -6.21 -12.65
N GLU A 36 -5.79 -7.17 -13.35
CA GLU A 36 -4.84 -8.07 -12.74
C GLU A 36 -3.65 -7.34 -12.21
N ARG A 37 -3.16 -6.41 -13.00
CA ARG A 37 -2.01 -5.64 -12.58
C ARG A 37 -2.35 -4.79 -11.37
N ALA A 38 -3.54 -4.19 -11.37
CA ALA A 38 -3.96 -3.39 -10.25
C ALA A 38 -4.07 -4.23 -8.98
N MET A 39 -4.57 -5.44 -9.10
CA MET A 39 -4.69 -6.30 -7.95
C MET A 39 -3.33 -6.71 -7.39
N LYS A 40 -2.40 -7.01 -8.27
CA LYS A 40 -1.09 -7.34 -7.85
C LYS A 40 -0.45 -6.19 -7.13
N LEU A 41 -0.58 -5.01 -7.69
CA LEU A 41 0.00 -3.83 -7.11
C LEU A 41 -0.66 -3.54 -5.77
N ARG A 42 -1.96 -3.69 -5.71
CA ARG A 42 -2.67 -3.48 -4.47
C ARG A 42 -2.16 -4.42 -3.39
N ASN A 43 -1.91 -5.66 -3.76
CA ASN A 43 -1.39 -6.62 -2.79
C ASN A 43 -0.01 -6.25 -2.31
N GLU A 44 0.81 -5.74 -3.20
CA GLU A 44 2.13 -5.31 -2.82
C GLU A 44 2.07 -4.13 -1.88
N LEU A 45 1.20 -3.19 -2.18
CA LEU A 45 1.06 -2.02 -1.34
C LEU A 45 0.49 -2.40 0.02
N SER A 46 -0.41 -3.33 0.02
CA SER A 46 -0.99 -3.80 1.25
C SER A 46 0.06 -4.46 2.13
N ALA A 47 0.95 -5.21 1.52
CA ALA A 47 2.03 -5.83 2.26
C ALA A 47 2.96 -4.79 2.85
N MET A 48 3.20 -3.73 2.10
CA MET A 48 4.03 -2.65 2.59
C MET A 48 3.39 -1.98 3.79
N LEU A 49 2.10 -1.78 3.72
CA LEU A 49 1.39 -1.17 4.82
C LEU A 49 1.40 -2.07 6.04
N ASP A 50 1.23 -3.35 5.84
CA ASP A 50 1.26 -4.28 6.94
C ASP A 50 2.60 -4.26 7.62
N GLU A 51 3.64 -4.24 6.84
CA GLU A 51 4.95 -4.21 7.39
C GLU A 51 5.21 -2.92 8.13
N GLY A 52 4.80 -1.81 7.55
CA GLY A 52 4.96 -0.52 8.18
C GLY A 52 4.16 -0.45 9.46
N ASP A 53 2.95 -0.96 9.44
CA ASP A 53 2.11 -0.95 10.60
C ASP A 53 2.73 -1.79 11.71
N ARG A 54 3.29 -2.90 11.35
CA ARG A 54 3.92 -3.74 12.33
C ARG A 54 5.11 -3.03 12.98
N ARG A 55 5.90 -2.33 12.19
CA ARG A 55 7.01 -1.59 12.71
C ARG A 55 6.56 -0.49 13.64
N ILE A 56 5.54 0.21 13.23
CA ILE A 56 5.02 1.29 14.04
C ILE A 56 4.46 0.76 15.34
N ARG A 57 3.81 -0.38 15.29
CA ARG A 57 3.29 -0.98 16.49
C ARG A 57 4.38 -1.31 17.47
N VAL A 58 5.45 -1.89 16.97
CA VAL A 58 6.55 -2.25 17.84
C VAL A 58 7.14 -1.01 18.47
N LEU A 59 7.33 0.02 17.70
CA LEU A 59 7.87 1.25 18.20
C LEU A 59 6.93 1.91 19.20
N THR A 60 5.67 1.89 18.89
CA THR A 60 4.69 2.51 19.74
C THR A 60 4.57 1.77 21.06
N GLU A 61 4.61 0.46 21.01
CA GLU A 61 4.51 -0.29 22.22
C GLU A 61 5.69 -0.03 23.10
N ALA A 62 6.86 0.03 22.51
CA ALA A 62 8.05 0.33 23.29
C ALA A 62 7.94 1.71 23.88
N GLY A 63 7.49 2.65 23.09
CA GLY A 63 7.35 4.00 23.58
C GLY A 63 6.28 4.11 24.63
N GLU A 64 5.18 3.41 24.42
CA GLU A 64 4.13 3.43 25.36
C GLU A 64 4.54 2.88 26.69
N ARG A 65 5.34 1.86 26.67
CA ARG A 65 5.81 1.33 27.88
C ARG A 65 6.56 2.34 28.67
N GLU A 66 7.36 3.09 28.01
CA GLU A 66 8.11 4.11 28.68
C GLU A 66 7.28 5.27 29.07
N ILE A 67 6.45 5.72 28.18
CA ILE A 67 5.66 6.88 28.44
C ILE A 67 4.56 6.59 29.40
N ALA A 68 3.98 5.45 29.30
CA ALA A 68 2.88 5.12 30.15
C ALA A 68 3.28 5.15 31.59
N GLN A 69 4.48 4.84 31.83
CA GLN A 69 4.92 4.92 33.15
C GLN A 69 4.98 6.28 33.64
N GLU A 70 5.18 7.26 32.78
CA GLU A 70 5.21 8.55 33.19
C GLU A 70 3.92 9.12 33.05
N ASP A 71 3.18 8.91 32.04
CA ASP A 71 2.08 9.61 31.77
C ASP A 71 0.94 9.03 32.16
N VAL A 72 0.72 8.23 32.50
CA VAL A 72 -0.35 7.75 32.97
C VAL A 72 -1.48 8.30 32.77
N LYS A 73 -2.00 8.61 32.35
CA LYS A 73 -3.08 9.12 32.20
C LYS A 73 -3.76 8.72 32.08
#